data_bf0cca19f801b046f5859bd6edfbc04b
#
_entry.id   bf0cca19f801b046f5859bd6edfbc04b
#
_cell.length_a   1.000
_cell.length_b   1.000
_cell.length_c   1.000
_cell.angle_alpha   90.00
_cell.angle_beta   90.00
_cell.angle_gamma   90.00
#
_symmetry.space_group_name_H-M   'P 1'
#
loop_
_entity.id
_entity.type
_entity.pdbx_description
1 polymer ?
#
loop_
_entity_poly.entity_id
_entity_poly.type
_entity_poly.pdbx_seq_one_letter_code
_entity_poly.pdbx_strand_id
1 'polypeptide(L)'
;MKRAIANVCILSLLTLVSVTWMASTFILYGCGKKALPEPPSGNRPPKVTDLGYSISANTIKLSWTIPKTSDKAKSPVSGFFIYRSKQSLVEDDCPNCPIYFLKIEDVPVRGGVSGRPDPSVVFAQDIEPGYRYIYKVKAYDDSGVVGRDSNLIDFMY
;
A
#
# COMPACT_ATOMS: atom_id res chain seq x y z
N MET A 1 -54.29 -16.31 48.03
CA MET A 1 -53.04 -16.97 47.59
C MET A 1 -52.89 -17.09 46.04
N LYS A 2 -53.89 -17.52 45.26
CA LYS A 2 -53.75 -17.68 43.79
C LYS A 2 -53.35 -16.40 43.01
N ARG A 3 -53.86 -15.22 43.40
CA ARG A 3 -53.55 -13.93 42.75
C ARG A 3 -52.11 -13.45 42.95
N ALA A 4 -51.54 -13.74 44.13
CA ALA A 4 -50.14 -13.35 44.42
C ALA A 4 -49.15 -14.17 43.62
N ILE A 5 -49.42 -15.46 43.41
CA ILE A 5 -48.57 -16.36 42.60
C ILE A 5 -48.63 -15.94 41.11
N ALA A 6 -49.78 -15.58 40.60
CA ALA A 6 -49.95 -15.12 39.23
C ALA A 6 -49.17 -13.82 38.95
N ASN A 7 -49.17 -12.86 39.86
CA ASN A 7 -48.45 -11.61 39.71
C ASN A 7 -46.90 -11.81 39.75
N VAL A 8 -46.41 -12.71 40.57
CA VAL A 8 -44.97 -13.04 40.65
C VAL A 8 -44.54 -13.72 39.33
N CYS A 9 -45.37 -14.61 38.78
CA CYS A 9 -45.07 -15.28 37.52
C CYS A 9 -45.02 -14.30 36.31
N ILE A 10 -45.97 -13.33 36.29
CA ILE A 10 -46.00 -12.30 35.23
C ILE A 10 -44.78 -11.36 35.33
N LEU A 11 -44.38 -10.94 36.56
CA LEU A 11 -43.22 -10.11 36.76
C LEU A 11 -41.90 -10.82 36.31
N SER A 12 -41.77 -12.08 36.63
CA SER A 12 -40.63 -12.88 36.22
C SER A 12 -40.55 -13.08 34.69
N LEU A 13 -41.69 -13.24 34.03
CA LEU A 13 -41.73 -13.32 32.56
C LEU A 13 -41.33 -12.01 31.88
N LEU A 14 -41.80 -10.87 32.41
CA LEU A 14 -41.47 -9.55 31.89
C LEU A 14 -39.97 -9.23 32.05
N THR A 15 -39.35 -9.63 33.17
CA THR A 15 -37.89 -9.44 33.35
C THR A 15 -37.08 -10.32 32.41
N LEU A 16 -37.48 -11.57 32.16
CA LEU A 16 -36.83 -12.45 31.20
C LEU A 16 -36.88 -11.88 29.77
N VAL A 17 -38.03 -11.38 29.34
CA VAL A 17 -38.20 -10.78 28.02
C VAL A 17 -37.36 -9.51 27.88
N SER A 18 -37.28 -8.67 28.90
CA SER A 18 -36.46 -7.45 28.84
C SER A 18 -34.96 -7.73 28.77
N VAL A 19 -34.49 -8.75 29.49
CA VAL A 19 -33.07 -9.16 29.45
C VAL A 19 -32.69 -9.75 28.09
N THR A 20 -33.57 -10.56 27.47
CA THR A 20 -33.31 -11.11 26.13
C THR A 20 -33.32 -10.03 25.06
N TRP A 21 -34.16 -9.00 25.17
CA TRP A 21 -34.14 -7.85 24.26
C TRP A 21 -32.87 -7.02 24.37
N MET A 22 -32.38 -6.76 25.58
CA MET A 22 -31.12 -6.06 25.80
C MET A 22 -29.91 -6.86 25.29
N ALA A 23 -29.87 -8.16 25.47
CA ALA A 23 -28.78 -9.01 24.97
C ALA A 23 -28.73 -9.05 23.43
N SER A 24 -29.88 -9.01 22.77
CA SER A 24 -29.98 -9.06 21.29
C SER A 24 -29.43 -7.78 20.62
N THR A 25 -29.49 -6.63 21.28
CA THR A 25 -28.99 -5.36 20.71
C THR A 25 -27.45 -5.28 20.70
N PHE A 26 -26.75 -5.99 21.59
CA PHE A 26 -25.27 -5.99 21.61
C PHE A 26 -24.62 -6.82 20.49
N ILE A 27 -25.34 -7.75 19.87
CA ILE A 27 -24.80 -8.63 18.82
C ILE A 27 -24.71 -7.91 17.46
N LEU A 28 -25.41 -6.79 17.27
CA LEU A 28 -25.48 -6.09 15.98
C LEU A 28 -24.40 -5.01 15.77
N TYR A 29 -23.58 -4.70 16.77
CA TYR A 29 -22.47 -3.75 16.64
C TYR A 29 -21.17 -4.42 16.17
N GLY A 30 -21.24 -5.16 15.08
CA GLY A 30 -20.06 -5.64 14.36
C GLY A 30 -19.48 -4.51 13.49
N CYS A 31 -18.50 -3.74 13.96
CA CYS A 31 -17.68 -2.87 13.11
C CYS A 31 -16.79 -3.73 12.20
N GLY A 32 -17.36 -4.22 11.10
CA GLY A 32 -16.60 -4.85 10.03
C GLY A 32 -15.71 -3.83 9.34
N LYS A 33 -14.42 -3.79 9.66
CA LYS A 33 -13.43 -3.06 8.88
C LYS A 33 -13.31 -3.74 7.51
N LYS A 34 -13.92 -3.14 6.48
CA LYS A 34 -13.76 -3.61 5.10
C LYS A 34 -12.31 -3.36 4.68
N ALA A 35 -11.50 -4.40 4.60
CA ALA A 35 -10.23 -4.35 3.90
C ALA A 35 -10.51 -4.20 2.40
N LEU A 36 -9.70 -3.38 1.72
CA LEU A 36 -9.72 -3.32 0.26
C LEU A 36 -9.45 -4.72 -0.30
N PRO A 37 -10.17 -5.16 -1.36
CA PRO A 37 -9.88 -6.44 -1.98
C PRO A 37 -8.42 -6.46 -2.45
N GLU A 38 -7.60 -7.32 -1.85
CA GLU A 38 -6.24 -7.56 -2.34
C GLU A 38 -6.30 -8.64 -3.43
N PRO A 39 -5.70 -8.40 -4.61
CA PRO A 39 -5.56 -9.44 -5.60
C PRO A 39 -4.73 -10.62 -5.04
N PRO A 40 -5.00 -11.86 -5.48
CA PRO A 40 -4.25 -13.04 -5.02
C PRO A 40 -2.74 -12.80 -5.07
N SER A 41 -2.04 -13.06 -3.99
CA SER A 41 -0.60 -12.76 -3.83
C SER A 41 0.30 -13.54 -4.81
N GLY A 42 -0.22 -14.58 -5.47
CA GLY A 42 0.51 -15.42 -6.43
C GLY A 42 0.79 -14.78 -7.80
N ASN A 43 -0.04 -13.83 -8.23
CA ASN A 43 0.01 -13.25 -9.58
C ASN A 43 0.58 -11.82 -9.63
N ARG A 44 1.26 -11.36 -8.57
CA ARG A 44 1.86 -10.02 -8.58
C ARG A 44 3.23 -10.03 -9.23
N PRO A 45 3.58 -8.99 -10.02
CA PRO A 45 4.93 -8.80 -10.51
C PRO A 45 5.97 -8.83 -9.37
N PRO A 46 7.19 -9.29 -9.65
CA PRO A 46 8.24 -9.34 -8.65
C PRO A 46 8.64 -7.93 -8.18
N LYS A 47 9.05 -7.84 -6.93
CA LYS A 47 9.49 -6.58 -6.30
C LYS A 47 10.88 -6.18 -6.81
N VAL A 48 11.09 -4.88 -7.07
CA VAL A 48 12.43 -4.29 -7.24
C VAL A 48 13.12 -4.22 -5.87
N THR A 49 14.36 -4.68 -5.78
CA THR A 49 15.11 -4.75 -4.50
C THR A 49 16.43 -3.98 -4.53
N ASP A 50 16.83 -3.48 -5.68
CA ASP A 50 18.12 -2.86 -5.98
C ASP A 50 17.96 -1.42 -6.48
N LEU A 51 16.87 -0.73 -6.09
CA LEU A 51 16.71 0.67 -6.41
C LEU A 51 17.86 1.47 -5.79
N GLY A 52 18.67 2.10 -6.66
CA GLY A 52 19.79 2.95 -6.32
C GLY A 52 19.61 4.36 -6.87
N TYR A 53 20.45 5.29 -6.43
CA TYR A 53 20.44 6.66 -6.93
C TYR A 53 21.83 7.27 -6.99
N SER A 54 21.96 8.29 -7.83
CA SER A 54 23.10 9.23 -7.84
C SER A 54 22.57 10.64 -8.06
N ILE A 55 23.27 11.64 -7.50
CA ILE A 55 22.93 13.04 -7.69
C ILE A 55 24.11 13.71 -8.39
N SER A 56 23.83 14.47 -9.46
CA SER A 56 24.81 15.28 -10.18
C SER A 56 24.19 16.64 -10.44
N ALA A 57 24.82 17.69 -9.93
CA ALA A 57 24.21 19.01 -9.86
C ALA A 57 22.80 18.91 -9.25
N ASN A 58 21.79 19.48 -9.87
CA ASN A 58 20.41 19.47 -9.39
C ASN A 58 19.58 18.32 -9.97
N THR A 59 20.21 17.28 -10.53
CA THR A 59 19.51 16.15 -11.14
C THR A 59 19.75 14.88 -10.35
N ILE A 60 18.68 14.22 -9.89
CA ILE A 60 18.74 12.85 -9.38
C ILE A 60 18.57 11.86 -10.53
N LYS A 61 19.38 10.81 -10.52
CA LYS A 61 19.27 9.66 -11.39
C LYS A 61 18.97 8.43 -10.54
N LEU A 62 17.79 7.85 -10.73
CA LEU A 62 17.40 6.57 -10.16
C LEU A 62 17.77 5.45 -11.11
N SER A 63 18.24 4.32 -10.59
CA SER A 63 18.56 3.14 -11.39
C SER A 63 18.17 1.85 -10.66
N TRP A 64 17.68 0.87 -11.39
CA TRP A 64 17.32 -0.46 -10.88
C TRP A 64 17.36 -1.50 -11.98
N THR A 65 17.44 -2.77 -11.60
CA THR A 65 17.38 -3.89 -12.54
C THR A 65 15.94 -4.38 -12.71
N ILE A 66 15.56 -4.76 -13.92
CA ILE A 66 14.28 -5.41 -14.18
C ILE A 66 14.28 -6.78 -13.51
N PRO A 67 13.40 -7.02 -12.50
CA PRO A 67 13.40 -8.27 -11.78
C PRO A 67 13.06 -9.45 -12.70
N LYS A 68 13.88 -10.50 -12.66
CA LYS A 68 13.62 -11.73 -13.42
C LYS A 68 12.44 -12.48 -12.81
N THR A 69 11.51 -12.88 -13.65
CA THR A 69 10.41 -13.76 -13.26
C THR A 69 10.92 -15.20 -13.30
N SER A 70 11.35 -15.73 -12.15
CA SER A 70 11.82 -17.11 -12.01
C SER A 70 10.71 -18.11 -11.79
N ASP A 71 9.57 -17.66 -11.29
CA ASP A 71 8.38 -18.47 -11.00
C ASP A 71 7.36 -18.34 -12.13
N LYS A 72 6.91 -19.48 -12.66
CA LYS A 72 5.80 -19.54 -13.65
C LYS A 72 4.48 -18.95 -13.10
N ALA A 73 4.39 -18.76 -11.79
CA ALA A 73 3.23 -18.19 -11.12
C ALA A 73 3.26 -16.64 -11.02
N LYS A 74 4.35 -15.99 -11.41
CA LYS A 74 4.47 -14.53 -11.36
C LYS A 74 4.30 -13.94 -12.77
N SER A 75 3.49 -12.88 -12.85
CA SER A 75 3.32 -12.15 -14.10
C SER A 75 4.63 -11.45 -14.53
N PRO A 76 4.93 -11.42 -15.84
CA PRO A 76 6.06 -10.67 -16.34
C PRO A 76 5.90 -9.17 -16.07
N VAL A 77 7.03 -8.46 -15.92
CA VAL A 77 7.03 -7.01 -15.71
C VAL A 77 6.82 -6.31 -17.06
N SER A 78 5.79 -5.48 -17.16
CA SER A 78 5.47 -4.65 -18.32
C SER A 78 5.91 -3.20 -18.16
N GLY A 79 6.12 -2.75 -16.91
CA GLY A 79 6.62 -1.41 -16.63
C GLY A 79 6.76 -1.13 -15.14
N PHE A 80 7.06 0.14 -14.83
CA PHE A 80 7.31 0.61 -13.49
C PHE A 80 6.63 1.93 -13.24
N PHE A 81 5.92 2.05 -12.12
CA PHE A 81 5.45 3.32 -11.57
C PHE A 81 6.48 3.86 -10.60
N ILE A 82 6.86 5.11 -10.78
CA ILE A 82 7.76 5.82 -9.88
C ILE A 82 6.92 6.72 -8.97
N TYR A 83 7.17 6.61 -7.68
CA TYR A 83 6.52 7.41 -6.65
C TYR A 83 7.54 8.26 -5.92
N ARG A 84 7.16 9.50 -5.63
CA ARG A 84 7.95 10.45 -4.88
C ARG A 84 7.12 11.07 -3.75
N SER A 85 7.74 11.23 -2.59
CA SER A 85 7.36 12.19 -1.56
C SER A 85 8.38 13.33 -1.57
N LYS A 86 7.92 14.58 -1.49
CA LYS A 86 8.74 15.79 -1.37
C LYS A 86 8.22 16.57 -0.16
N GLN A 87 9.06 16.78 0.84
CA GLN A 87 8.73 17.47 2.09
C GLN A 87 9.70 18.63 2.28
N SER A 88 9.18 19.82 2.66
CA SER A 88 10.01 20.99 2.96
C SER A 88 10.76 20.75 4.27
N LEU A 89 12.05 21.05 4.32
CA LEU A 89 12.85 20.97 5.55
C LEU A 89 12.55 22.11 6.53
N VAL A 90 11.88 23.16 6.08
CA VAL A 90 11.59 24.36 6.89
C VAL A 90 10.20 24.27 7.54
N GLU A 91 9.25 23.63 6.87
CA GLU A 91 7.84 23.61 7.30
C GLU A 91 7.41 22.33 8.04
N ASP A 92 8.17 21.25 7.91
CA ASP A 92 7.78 19.94 8.42
C ASP A 92 8.50 19.55 9.70
N ASP A 93 8.15 20.18 10.81
CA ASP A 93 8.48 19.71 12.16
C ASP A 93 7.43 18.71 12.69
N CYS A 94 6.95 17.81 11.81
CA CYS A 94 5.99 16.77 12.18
C CYS A 94 6.63 15.38 12.01
N PRO A 95 7.35 14.86 13.03
CA PRO A 95 8.09 13.60 12.92
C PRO A 95 7.21 12.36 12.72
N ASN A 96 5.91 12.45 13.00
CA ASN A 96 4.95 11.36 12.86
C ASN A 96 3.88 11.60 11.77
N CYS A 97 4.09 12.60 10.90
CA CYS A 97 3.16 12.82 9.80
C CYS A 97 3.24 11.69 8.77
N PRO A 98 2.07 11.26 8.24
CA PRO A 98 2.05 10.24 7.20
C PRO A 98 2.77 10.72 5.94
N ILE A 99 3.65 9.88 5.40
CA ILE A 99 4.38 10.17 4.16
C ILE A 99 3.43 9.95 2.99
N TYR A 100 3.14 11.02 2.24
CA TYR A 100 2.31 10.96 1.05
C TYR A 100 3.18 10.77 -0.20
N PHE A 101 2.86 9.76 -1.00
CA PHE A 101 3.53 9.46 -2.25
C PHE A 101 2.67 9.85 -3.45
N LEU A 102 3.23 10.65 -4.33
CA LEU A 102 2.64 10.95 -5.64
C LEU A 102 3.28 10.05 -6.70
N LYS A 103 2.47 9.47 -7.58
CA LYS A 103 2.98 8.83 -8.80
C LYS A 103 3.45 9.95 -9.74
N ILE A 104 4.75 9.97 -10.04
CA ILE A 104 5.38 11.01 -10.85
C ILE A 104 5.66 10.57 -12.27
N GLU A 105 5.85 9.25 -12.50
CA GLU A 105 6.20 8.76 -13.83
C GLU A 105 5.71 7.31 -14.04
N ASP A 106 5.54 6.96 -15.30
CA ASP A 106 5.24 5.62 -15.80
C ASP A 106 6.30 5.23 -16.83
N VAL A 107 7.12 4.25 -16.49
CA VAL A 107 8.23 3.78 -17.35
C VAL A 107 7.89 2.41 -17.91
N PRO A 108 7.34 2.33 -19.13
CA PRO A 108 7.04 1.05 -19.75
C PRO A 108 8.32 0.33 -20.18
N VAL A 109 8.38 -0.99 -19.95
CA VAL A 109 9.43 -1.86 -20.47
C VAL A 109 9.10 -2.19 -21.92
N ARG A 110 9.67 -1.42 -22.86
CA ARG A 110 9.48 -1.68 -24.29
C ARG A 110 10.36 -2.85 -24.75
N GLY A 111 9.71 -3.88 -25.30
CA GLY A 111 10.37 -5.06 -25.85
C GLY A 111 10.82 -6.03 -24.77
N GLY A 112 10.37 -7.29 -24.87
CA GLY A 112 10.64 -8.34 -23.89
C GLY A 112 12.12 -8.39 -23.48
N VAL A 113 12.32 -8.72 -22.20
CA VAL A 113 13.65 -8.81 -21.53
C VAL A 113 14.61 -9.81 -22.19
N SER A 114 14.12 -10.59 -23.16
CA SER A 114 14.91 -11.55 -23.95
C SER A 114 15.80 -10.83 -24.94
N GLY A 115 17.06 -10.61 -24.56
CA GLY A 115 18.10 -10.15 -25.47
C GLY A 115 18.75 -8.80 -25.16
N ARG A 116 18.36 -8.08 -24.10
CA ARG A 116 19.13 -6.91 -23.64
C ARG A 116 20.33 -7.37 -22.79
N PRO A 117 21.55 -6.94 -23.13
CA PRO A 117 22.73 -7.27 -22.34
C PRO A 117 22.71 -6.61 -20.94
N ASP A 118 21.98 -5.53 -20.78
CA ASP A 118 21.81 -4.85 -19.50
C ASP A 118 20.32 -4.54 -19.23
N PRO A 119 19.65 -5.29 -18.34
CA PRO A 119 18.26 -5.09 -17.99
C PRO A 119 18.04 -3.91 -17.05
N SER A 120 18.94 -2.93 -16.98
CA SER A 120 18.82 -1.77 -16.11
C SER A 120 17.84 -0.74 -16.67
N VAL A 121 17.06 -0.15 -15.76
CA VAL A 121 16.18 0.99 -16.03
C VAL A 121 16.77 2.21 -15.34
N VAL A 122 16.77 3.34 -16.04
CA VAL A 122 17.26 4.62 -15.53
C VAL A 122 16.18 5.67 -15.70
N PHE A 123 15.94 6.44 -14.64
CA PHE A 123 15.06 7.59 -14.63
C PHE A 123 15.80 8.78 -14.05
N ALA A 124 15.68 9.96 -14.67
CA ALA A 124 16.32 11.18 -14.21
C ALA A 124 15.29 12.29 -14.02
N GLN A 125 15.46 13.08 -12.97
CA GLN A 125 14.56 14.19 -12.61
C GLN A 125 15.36 15.30 -11.94
N ASP A 126 14.96 16.56 -12.16
CA ASP A 126 15.50 17.68 -11.42
C ASP A 126 14.94 17.73 -10.00
N ILE A 127 15.79 18.10 -9.05
CA ILE A 127 15.50 18.26 -7.63
C ILE A 127 15.92 19.65 -7.17
N GLU A 128 15.27 20.15 -6.13
CA GLU A 128 15.50 21.48 -5.56
C GLU A 128 16.09 21.35 -4.16
N PRO A 129 17.00 22.22 -3.76
CA PRO A 129 17.55 22.23 -2.40
C PRO A 129 16.49 22.65 -1.37
N GLY A 130 16.67 22.24 -0.10
CA GLY A 130 15.75 22.57 0.99
C GLY A 130 14.62 21.57 1.17
N TYR A 131 14.69 20.41 0.55
CA TYR A 131 13.65 19.37 0.65
C TYR A 131 14.23 18.01 1.03
N ARG A 132 13.42 17.23 1.76
CA ARG A 132 13.57 15.79 1.90
C ARG A 132 12.81 15.09 0.78
N TYR A 133 13.47 14.18 0.11
CA TYR A 133 12.92 13.38 -0.97
C TYR A 133 12.90 11.91 -0.59
N ILE A 134 11.75 11.25 -0.82
CA ILE A 134 11.62 9.81 -0.66
C ILE A 134 11.09 9.23 -1.96
N TYR A 135 11.80 8.26 -2.53
CA TYR A 135 11.41 7.58 -3.77
C TYR A 135 11.16 6.10 -3.54
N LYS A 136 10.24 5.56 -4.29
CA LYS A 136 10.00 4.12 -4.44
C LYS A 136 9.50 3.79 -5.82
N VAL A 137 9.66 2.54 -6.22
CA VAL A 137 9.23 2.03 -7.52
C VAL A 137 8.34 0.81 -7.29
N LYS A 138 7.32 0.65 -8.14
CA LYS A 138 6.46 -0.54 -8.21
C LYS A 138 6.43 -1.07 -9.62
N ALA A 139 6.72 -2.36 -9.79
CA ALA A 139 6.51 -3.03 -11.06
C ALA A 139 5.01 -3.23 -11.31
N TYR A 140 4.59 -3.22 -12.57
CA TYR A 140 3.26 -3.63 -13.00
C TYR A 140 3.34 -4.59 -14.19
N ASP A 141 2.29 -5.39 -14.37
CA ASP A 141 2.15 -6.30 -15.51
C ASP A 141 1.21 -5.75 -16.58
N ASP A 142 1.04 -6.49 -17.66
CA ASP A 142 0.18 -6.15 -18.80
C ASP A 142 -1.32 -6.14 -18.46
N SER A 143 -1.73 -6.82 -17.39
CA SER A 143 -3.10 -6.79 -16.86
C SER A 143 -3.35 -5.61 -15.90
N GLY A 144 -2.33 -4.79 -15.61
CA GLY A 144 -2.41 -3.64 -14.71
C GLY A 144 -2.27 -4.00 -13.22
N VAL A 145 -1.93 -5.25 -12.90
CA VAL A 145 -1.66 -5.65 -11.52
C VAL A 145 -0.34 -5.05 -11.05
N VAL A 146 -0.38 -4.35 -9.92
CA VAL A 146 0.78 -3.64 -9.36
C VAL A 146 1.44 -4.48 -8.26
N GLY A 147 2.75 -4.60 -8.36
CA GLY A 147 3.61 -5.30 -7.40
C GLY A 147 3.79 -4.54 -6.08
N ARG A 148 4.64 -5.11 -5.21
CA ARG A 148 5.02 -4.49 -3.92
C ARG A 148 5.99 -3.33 -4.14
N ASP A 149 6.09 -2.45 -3.12
CA ASP A 149 7.06 -1.36 -3.09
C ASP A 149 8.50 -1.89 -3.14
N SER A 150 9.37 -1.18 -3.85
CA SER A 150 10.83 -1.39 -3.82
C SER A 150 11.41 -1.09 -2.42
N ASN A 151 12.72 -1.19 -2.27
CA ASN A 151 13.41 -0.45 -1.22
C ASN A 151 13.17 1.05 -1.39
N LEU A 152 13.24 1.81 -0.30
CA LEU A 152 13.10 3.27 -0.31
C LEU A 152 14.47 3.91 -0.54
N ILE A 153 14.47 5.00 -1.29
CA ILE A 153 15.54 5.99 -1.33
C ILE A 153 15.06 7.18 -0.52
N ASP A 154 15.80 7.60 0.48
CA ASP A 154 15.45 8.70 1.38
C ASP A 154 16.69 9.58 1.60
N PHE A 155 16.59 10.86 1.28
CA PHE A 155 17.71 11.81 1.42
C PHE A 155 17.18 13.25 1.55
N MET A 156 18.03 14.10 2.12
CA MET A 156 17.87 15.55 2.19
C MET A 156 18.76 16.21 1.15
N TYR A 157 18.24 17.20 0.47
CA TYR A 157 18.98 17.93 -0.58
C TYR A 157 18.88 19.43 -0.39
#